data_57f30c1b898ed774d2a62d35a148b76a
#
_entry.id   57f30c1b898ed774d2a62d35a148b76a
#
_cell.length_a   1.000
_cell.length_b   1.000
_cell.length_c   1.000
_cell.angle_alpha   90.00
_cell.angle_beta   90.00
_cell.angle_gamma   90.00
#
_symmetry.space_group_name_H-M   'P 1'
#
loop_
_entity.id
_entity.type
_entity.pdbx_description
1 polymer ?
#
loop_
_entity_poly.entity_id
_entity_poly.type
_entity_poly.pdbx_seq_one_letter_code
_entity_poly.pdbx_strand_id
1 'polypeptide(L)'
;LPDGATPVKTPVGESASNGGIEGAVRIFKGLLRVHLAALERRIDAKFPSNHAVLTWLVEHVADVISKYMVGADGKTAYERLFGRPVREEGLEFGETLHWRHRPAKDMNVVLDTRWSSGVWLGRKWGGIIHQIYANGSVHDSRRAAPAPRPPLAEGGPRGCPLSTSA
;
A
#
# COMPACT_ATOMS: atom_id res chain seq x y z
N LEU A 1 6.58 -16.05 -19.47
CA LEU A 1 6.10 -17.06 -18.54
C LEU A 1 7.32 -17.86 -18.06
N PRO A 2 7.43 -18.21 -16.76
CA PRO A 2 8.52 -19.04 -16.30
C PRO A 2 8.50 -20.37 -17.05
N ASP A 3 9.67 -20.86 -17.43
CA ASP A 3 9.84 -22.14 -18.12
C ASP A 3 9.16 -23.26 -17.33
N GLY A 4 8.20 -23.94 -17.96
CA GLY A 4 7.46 -25.05 -17.39
C GLY A 4 5.98 -24.76 -17.03
N ALA A 5 5.48 -23.54 -17.20
CA ALA A 5 4.07 -23.26 -16.99
C ALA A 5 3.23 -23.67 -18.21
N THR A 6 2.44 -24.73 -18.08
CA THR A 6 1.52 -25.17 -19.12
C THR A 6 0.16 -24.47 -18.93
N PRO A 7 -0.36 -23.74 -19.93
CA PRO A 7 -1.67 -23.11 -19.82
C PRO A 7 -2.76 -24.21 -19.87
N VAL A 8 -3.51 -24.35 -18.80
CA VAL A 8 -4.69 -25.23 -18.73
C VAL A 8 -5.91 -24.41 -19.10
N LYS A 9 -6.57 -24.78 -20.21
CA LYS A 9 -7.85 -24.17 -20.63
C LYS A 9 -8.99 -24.83 -19.87
N THR A 10 -9.85 -24.00 -19.29
CA THR A 10 -11.10 -24.48 -18.68
C THR A 10 -12.05 -25.00 -19.77
N PRO A 11 -12.75 -26.12 -19.56
CA PRO A 11 -13.75 -26.60 -20.46
C PRO A 11 -14.86 -25.56 -20.70
N VAL A 12 -15.34 -25.48 -21.93
CA VAL A 12 -16.40 -24.54 -22.28
C VAL A 12 -17.69 -24.95 -21.56
N GLY A 13 -18.27 -24.01 -20.78
CA GLY A 13 -19.49 -24.25 -20.01
C GLY A 13 -19.31 -24.65 -18.54
N GLU A 14 -18.10 -24.90 -18.06
CA GLU A 14 -17.82 -25.20 -16.65
C GLU A 14 -17.37 -23.97 -15.86
N SER A 15 -18.31 -23.14 -15.45
CA SER A 15 -18.07 -21.97 -14.59
C SER A 15 -17.53 -22.37 -13.18
N ALA A 16 -17.91 -23.54 -12.69
CA ALA A 16 -17.49 -24.02 -11.37
C ALA A 16 -15.95 -24.22 -11.23
N SER A 17 -15.26 -24.59 -12.30
CA SER A 17 -13.81 -24.79 -12.29
C SER A 17 -13.01 -23.48 -12.15
N ASN A 18 -13.63 -22.32 -12.43
CA ASN A 18 -13.05 -21.00 -12.31
C ASN A 18 -13.30 -20.31 -10.95
N GLY A 19 -14.09 -20.92 -10.06
CA GLY A 19 -14.56 -20.31 -8.82
C GLY A 19 -13.42 -19.79 -7.93
N GLY A 20 -12.28 -20.48 -7.89
CA GLY A 20 -11.10 -20.03 -7.16
C GLY A 20 -10.50 -18.73 -7.71
N ILE A 21 -10.39 -18.63 -9.04
CA ILE A 21 -9.85 -17.44 -9.73
C ILE A 21 -10.80 -16.26 -9.58
N GLU A 22 -12.10 -16.50 -9.77
CA GLU A 22 -13.14 -15.47 -9.60
C GLU A 22 -13.18 -14.95 -8.16
N GLY A 23 -13.02 -15.82 -7.16
CA GLY A 23 -12.87 -15.46 -5.76
C GLY A 23 -11.68 -14.56 -5.52
N ALA A 24 -10.50 -14.92 -6.04
CA ALA A 24 -9.28 -14.13 -5.92
C ALA A 24 -9.42 -12.74 -6.58
N VAL A 25 -9.99 -12.68 -7.79
CA VAL A 25 -10.25 -11.41 -8.49
C VAL A 25 -11.22 -10.53 -7.70
N ARG A 26 -12.24 -11.09 -7.07
CA ARG A 26 -13.21 -10.37 -6.24
C ARG A 26 -12.54 -9.77 -5.02
N ILE A 27 -11.69 -10.53 -4.32
CA ILE A 27 -10.92 -10.06 -3.17
C ILE A 27 -9.99 -8.92 -3.59
N PHE A 28 -9.24 -9.11 -4.66
CA PHE A 28 -8.33 -8.09 -5.19
C PHE A 28 -9.05 -6.77 -5.51
N LYS A 29 -10.16 -6.85 -6.27
CA LYS A 29 -10.98 -5.67 -6.60
C LYS A 29 -11.58 -5.01 -5.36
N GLY A 30 -11.96 -5.79 -4.35
CA GLY A 30 -12.45 -5.29 -3.07
C GLY A 30 -11.40 -4.46 -2.35
N LEU A 31 -10.22 -5.02 -2.17
CA LEU A 31 -9.09 -4.33 -1.54
C LEU A 31 -8.64 -3.09 -2.31
N LEU A 32 -8.58 -3.18 -3.65
CA LEU A 32 -8.24 -2.04 -4.50
C LEU A 32 -9.18 -0.84 -4.26
N ARG A 33 -10.50 -1.10 -4.18
CA ARG A 33 -11.50 -0.05 -3.90
C ARG A 33 -11.34 0.55 -2.52
N VAL A 34 -11.06 -0.28 -1.50
CA VAL A 34 -10.87 0.18 -0.12
C VAL A 34 -9.64 1.08 -0.01
N HIS A 35 -8.51 0.65 -0.56
CA HIS A 35 -7.27 1.45 -0.53
C HIS A 35 -7.39 2.73 -1.34
N LEU A 36 -8.05 2.68 -2.51
CA LEU A 36 -8.32 3.88 -3.31
C LEU A 36 -9.20 4.87 -2.54
N ALA A 37 -10.29 4.41 -1.94
CA ALA A 37 -11.18 5.26 -1.14
C ALA A 37 -10.46 5.87 0.07
N ALA A 38 -9.57 5.12 0.72
CA ALA A 38 -8.76 5.63 1.82
C ALA A 38 -7.78 6.73 1.36
N LEU A 39 -7.12 6.52 0.21
CA LEU A 39 -6.23 7.51 -0.40
C LEU A 39 -7.00 8.78 -0.78
N GLU A 40 -8.12 8.65 -1.50
CA GLU A 40 -8.97 9.78 -1.93
C GLU A 40 -9.48 10.60 -0.74
N ARG A 41 -9.88 9.94 0.35
CA ARG A 41 -10.30 10.62 1.58
C ARG A 41 -9.14 11.38 2.23
N ARG A 42 -7.93 10.83 2.20
CA ARG A 42 -6.74 11.48 2.79
C ARG A 42 -6.36 12.76 2.08
N ILE A 43 -6.46 12.78 0.76
CA ILE A 43 -6.08 13.93 -0.06
C ILE A 43 -7.26 14.85 -0.40
N ASP A 44 -8.48 14.49 0.00
CA ASP A 44 -9.74 15.18 -0.32
C ASP A 44 -9.92 15.41 -1.84
N ALA A 45 -9.57 14.40 -2.64
CA ALA A 45 -9.66 14.47 -4.10
C ALA A 45 -9.97 13.11 -4.71
N LYS A 46 -10.52 13.10 -5.94
CA LYS A 46 -10.80 11.89 -6.72
C LYS A 46 -9.74 11.68 -7.80
N PHE A 47 -9.36 10.42 -7.98
CA PHE A 47 -8.45 10.04 -9.06
C PHE A 47 -9.20 9.58 -10.30
N PRO A 48 -8.87 10.10 -11.49
CA PRO A 48 -9.37 9.54 -12.74
C PRO A 48 -8.82 8.11 -12.94
N SER A 49 -9.57 7.26 -13.64
CA SER A 49 -9.24 5.84 -13.84
C SER A 49 -7.92 5.57 -14.60
N ASN A 50 -7.37 6.59 -15.25
CA ASN A 50 -6.08 6.53 -15.96
C ASN A 50 -4.93 7.18 -15.19
N HIS A 51 -5.11 7.53 -13.91
CA HIS A 51 -4.07 8.19 -13.14
C HIS A 51 -2.93 7.21 -12.81
N ALA A 52 -1.67 7.66 -12.95
CA ALA A 52 -0.48 6.84 -12.75
C ALA A 52 -0.38 6.20 -11.34
N VAL A 53 -0.98 6.83 -10.32
CA VAL A 53 -1.01 6.29 -8.95
C VAL A 53 -1.70 4.93 -8.87
N LEU A 54 -2.64 4.64 -9.78
CA LEU A 54 -3.36 3.36 -9.78
C LEU A 54 -2.46 2.18 -10.09
N THR A 55 -1.42 2.36 -10.90
CA THR A 55 -0.42 1.32 -11.15
C THR A 55 0.29 0.91 -9.85
N TRP A 56 0.73 1.89 -9.08
CA TRP A 56 1.36 1.67 -7.78
C TRP A 56 0.40 1.06 -6.76
N LEU A 57 -0.86 1.48 -6.80
CA LEU A 57 -1.89 0.93 -5.93
C LEU A 57 -2.18 -0.54 -6.23
N VAL A 58 -2.17 -0.96 -7.50
CA VAL A 58 -2.31 -2.36 -7.92
C VAL A 58 -1.17 -3.21 -7.35
N GLU A 59 0.08 -2.75 -7.47
CA GLU A 59 1.24 -3.43 -6.92
C GLU A 59 1.17 -3.53 -5.39
N HIS A 60 0.78 -2.43 -4.72
CA HIS A 60 0.61 -2.41 -3.27
C HIS A 60 -0.44 -3.41 -2.80
N VAL A 61 -1.61 -3.48 -3.44
CA VAL A 61 -2.68 -4.43 -3.09
C VAL A 61 -2.22 -5.88 -3.30
N ALA A 62 -1.47 -6.16 -4.36
CA ALA A 62 -0.91 -7.49 -4.58
C ALA A 62 0.09 -7.88 -3.47
N ASP A 63 0.93 -6.94 -3.03
CA ASP A 63 1.86 -7.13 -1.92
C ASP A 63 1.11 -7.38 -0.60
N VAL A 64 0.06 -6.61 -0.30
CA VAL A 64 -0.81 -6.80 0.87
C VAL A 64 -1.45 -8.18 0.88
N ILE A 65 -2.02 -8.63 -0.25
CA ILE A 65 -2.60 -9.98 -0.35
C ILE A 65 -1.54 -11.04 -0.07
N SER A 66 -0.38 -10.92 -0.68
CA SER A 66 0.70 -11.90 -0.54
C SER A 66 1.25 -12.00 0.89
N LYS A 67 1.28 -10.87 1.60
CA LYS A 67 1.83 -10.76 2.95
C LYS A 67 0.83 -11.13 4.06
N TYR A 68 -0.46 -10.84 3.87
CA TYR A 68 -1.44 -10.87 4.95
C TYR A 68 -2.63 -11.80 4.70
N MET A 69 -2.89 -12.22 3.46
CA MET A 69 -3.97 -13.16 3.21
C MET A 69 -3.53 -14.59 3.54
N VAL A 70 -4.19 -15.16 4.56
CA VAL A 70 -3.92 -16.52 5.02
C VAL A 70 -4.64 -17.52 4.14
N GLY A 71 -3.95 -18.54 3.66
CA GLY A 71 -4.50 -19.64 2.88
C GLY A 71 -5.10 -20.75 3.75
N ALA A 72 -5.62 -21.81 3.12
CA ALA A 72 -6.24 -22.94 3.80
C ALA A 72 -5.28 -23.71 4.71
N ASP A 73 -3.98 -23.63 4.47
CA ASP A 73 -2.92 -24.24 5.28
C ASP A 73 -2.48 -23.37 6.48
N GLY A 74 -3.17 -22.26 6.75
CA GLY A 74 -2.85 -21.34 7.83
C GLY A 74 -1.64 -20.44 7.57
N LYS A 75 -1.07 -20.43 6.36
CA LYS A 75 0.10 -19.62 5.99
C LYS A 75 -0.23 -18.61 4.91
N THR A 76 0.49 -17.49 4.92
CA THR A 76 0.45 -16.52 3.84
C THR A 76 1.33 -16.95 2.66
N ALA A 77 1.13 -16.37 1.48
CA ALA A 77 2.02 -16.62 0.34
C ALA A 77 3.46 -16.19 0.65
N TYR A 78 3.63 -15.10 1.39
CA TYR A 78 4.94 -14.64 1.85
C TYR A 78 5.63 -15.66 2.76
N GLU A 79 4.90 -16.24 3.74
CA GLU A 79 5.45 -17.26 4.65
C GLU A 79 5.86 -18.53 3.92
N ARG A 80 5.11 -18.95 2.90
CA ARG A 80 5.49 -20.10 2.07
C ARG A 80 6.78 -19.86 1.30
N LEU A 81 6.98 -18.64 0.81
CA LEU A 81 8.13 -18.29 -0.01
C LEU A 81 9.40 -18.03 0.82
N PHE A 82 9.26 -17.33 1.94
CA PHE A 82 10.41 -16.90 2.75
C PHE A 82 10.62 -17.69 4.04
N GLY A 83 9.74 -18.63 4.37
CA GLY A 83 9.81 -19.48 5.57
C GLY A 83 9.59 -18.74 6.89
N ARG A 84 9.13 -17.50 6.87
CA ARG A 84 8.93 -16.64 8.05
C ARG A 84 7.77 -15.67 7.85
N PRO A 85 7.05 -15.31 8.93
CA PRO A 85 6.00 -14.30 8.86
C PRO A 85 6.56 -12.90 8.58
N VAL A 86 5.71 -12.03 8.05
CA VAL A 86 6.02 -10.62 7.85
C VAL A 86 6.20 -9.92 9.20
N ARG A 87 7.29 -9.19 9.35
CA ARG A 87 7.59 -8.36 10.53
C ARG A 87 7.82 -6.90 10.11
N GLU A 88 6.86 -6.34 9.42
CA GLU A 88 6.95 -4.98 8.92
C GLU A 88 5.95 -4.09 9.66
N GLU A 89 6.38 -2.87 10.00
CA GLU A 89 5.43 -1.83 10.42
C GLU A 89 4.53 -1.48 9.22
N GLY A 90 3.21 -1.50 9.46
CA GLY A 90 2.22 -1.17 8.46
C GLY A 90 2.24 0.33 8.16
N LEU A 91 2.76 0.71 7.00
CA LEU A 91 2.55 2.03 6.42
C LEU A 91 1.32 1.99 5.51
N GLU A 92 0.54 3.04 5.52
CA GLU A 92 -0.62 3.14 4.65
C GLU A 92 -0.23 3.71 3.28
N PHE A 93 -0.76 3.13 2.21
CA PHE A 93 -0.56 3.65 0.86
C PHE A 93 -0.94 5.14 0.77
N GLY A 94 -0.05 5.95 0.23
CA GLY A 94 -0.24 7.40 0.16
C GLY A 94 0.06 8.14 1.46
N GLU A 95 0.62 7.47 2.49
CA GLU A 95 1.04 8.14 3.72
C GLU A 95 2.26 9.04 3.47
N THR A 96 2.22 10.23 4.07
CA THR A 96 3.37 11.15 4.03
C THR A 96 4.43 10.67 5.01
N LEU A 97 5.66 10.59 4.55
CA LEU A 97 6.80 10.18 5.37
C LEU A 97 8.04 11.02 5.08
N HIS A 98 8.98 10.99 6.01
CA HIS A 98 10.32 11.52 5.82
C HIS A 98 11.24 10.38 5.37
N TRP A 99 12.02 10.62 4.34
CA TRP A 99 12.95 9.65 3.80
C TRP A 99 14.34 10.24 3.63
N ARG A 100 15.34 9.38 3.79
CA ARG A 100 16.72 9.78 3.64
C ARG A 100 17.18 9.50 2.21
N HIS A 101 17.50 10.57 1.49
CA HIS A 101 18.09 10.44 0.14
C HIS A 101 19.60 10.18 0.19
N ARG A 102 20.10 9.58 -0.88
CA ARG A 102 21.55 9.44 -1.06
C ARG A 102 22.11 10.83 -1.40
N PRO A 103 23.19 11.26 -0.75
CA PRO A 103 23.84 12.51 -1.12
C PRO A 103 24.32 12.41 -2.58
N ALA A 104 24.06 13.45 -3.38
CA ALA A 104 24.72 13.60 -4.66
C ALA A 104 26.22 13.72 -4.45
N LYS A 105 27.02 13.35 -5.46
CA LYS A 105 28.49 13.29 -5.35
C LYS A 105 29.14 14.64 -5.02
N ASP A 106 28.41 15.74 -5.32
CA ASP A 106 28.87 17.13 -5.19
C ASP A 106 28.20 17.91 -4.05
N MET A 107 27.41 17.26 -3.20
CA MET A 107 26.80 17.92 -2.04
C MET A 107 27.80 18.11 -0.91
N ASN A 108 27.81 19.32 -0.34
CA ASN A 108 28.54 19.63 0.91
C ASN A 108 27.86 18.85 2.06
N VAL A 109 28.34 17.64 2.28
CA VAL A 109 27.70 16.54 3.05
C VAL A 109 27.46 16.88 4.52
N VAL A 110 28.04 18.00 5.02
CA VAL A 110 28.02 18.33 6.44
C VAL A 110 26.83 19.20 6.84
N LEU A 111 26.36 20.07 5.95
CA LEU A 111 25.35 21.09 6.27
C LEU A 111 23.99 20.87 5.58
N ASP A 112 23.90 20.00 4.58
CA ASP A 112 22.67 19.80 3.83
C ASP A 112 21.70 18.84 4.51
N THR A 113 20.42 19.17 4.45
CA THR A 113 19.32 18.36 4.96
C THR A 113 19.24 17.05 4.20
N ARG A 114 19.55 15.93 4.85
CA ARG A 114 19.51 14.58 4.25
C ARG A 114 18.12 13.95 4.22
N TRP A 115 17.13 14.62 4.77
CA TRP A 115 15.77 14.14 4.88
C TRP A 115 14.85 15.03 4.06
N SER A 116 14.00 14.39 3.28
CA SER A 116 12.95 15.03 2.49
C SER A 116 11.61 14.37 2.78
N SER A 117 10.53 15.12 2.57
CA SER A 117 9.18 14.59 2.65
C SER A 117 8.77 13.98 1.32
N GLY A 118 7.98 12.93 1.37
CA GLY A 118 7.43 12.28 0.20
C GLY A 118 6.22 11.42 0.54
N VAL A 119 5.59 10.88 -0.48
CA VAL A 119 4.41 10.02 -0.37
C VAL A 119 4.82 8.57 -0.56
N TRP A 120 4.47 7.71 0.38
CA TRP A 120 4.79 6.30 0.30
C TRP A 120 3.92 5.56 -0.71
N LEU A 121 4.54 4.84 -1.64
CA LEU A 121 3.87 4.07 -2.68
C LEU A 121 3.92 2.56 -2.45
N GLY A 122 4.78 2.11 -1.54
CA GLY A 122 4.95 0.68 -1.28
C GLY A 122 6.40 0.31 -0.99
N ARG A 123 6.66 -0.98 -1.00
CA ARG A 123 8.01 -1.55 -0.89
C ARG A 123 8.32 -2.43 -2.09
N LYS A 124 9.57 -2.49 -2.49
CA LYS A 124 10.01 -3.49 -3.46
C LYS A 124 9.83 -4.89 -2.90
N TRP A 125 9.27 -5.76 -3.71
CA TRP A 125 8.99 -7.15 -3.36
C TRP A 125 10.21 -7.84 -2.74
N GLY A 126 10.00 -8.54 -1.63
CA GLY A 126 11.05 -9.27 -0.91
C GLY A 126 12.13 -8.43 -0.24
N GLY A 127 12.04 -7.10 -0.29
CA GLY A 127 13.06 -6.19 0.21
C GLY A 127 12.57 -5.17 1.25
N ILE A 128 13.55 -4.48 1.84
CA ILE A 128 13.34 -3.38 2.80
C ILE A 128 13.33 -2.01 2.13
N ILE A 129 13.29 -1.96 0.79
CA ILE A 129 13.40 -0.73 0.02
C ILE A 129 12.03 -0.11 -0.14
N HIS A 130 11.84 1.07 0.44
CA HIS A 130 10.63 1.88 0.27
C HIS A 130 10.67 2.61 -1.07
N GLN A 131 9.52 2.65 -1.74
CA GLN A 131 9.29 3.43 -2.95
C GLN A 131 8.49 4.67 -2.56
N ILE A 132 9.04 5.84 -2.87
CA ILE A 132 8.55 7.11 -2.37
C ILE A 132 8.44 8.08 -3.53
N TYR A 133 7.27 8.68 -3.70
CA TYR A 133 7.06 9.75 -4.65
C TYR A 133 7.41 11.10 -4.03
N ALA A 134 8.35 11.81 -4.64
CA ALA A 134 8.74 13.15 -4.25
C ALA A 134 9.28 13.91 -5.47
N ASN A 135 9.02 15.21 -5.55
CA ASN A 135 9.56 16.10 -6.59
C ASN A 135 9.35 15.59 -8.02
N GLY A 136 8.16 15.02 -8.32
CA GLY A 136 7.81 14.57 -9.67
C GLY A 136 8.40 13.22 -10.07
N SER A 137 9.12 12.53 -9.18
CA SER A 137 9.75 11.23 -9.46
C SER A 137 9.60 10.24 -8.31
N VAL A 138 9.86 8.95 -8.60
CA VAL A 138 9.86 7.89 -7.59
C VAL A 138 11.29 7.60 -7.16
N HIS A 139 11.50 7.58 -5.87
CA HIS A 139 12.79 7.36 -5.22
C HIS A 139 12.78 6.09 -4.38
N ASP A 140 13.91 5.41 -4.38
CA ASP A 140 14.15 4.25 -3.54
C ASP A 140 14.92 4.64 -2.27
N SER A 141 14.41 4.28 -1.10
CA SER A 141 15.11 4.49 0.16
C SER A 141 15.01 3.29 1.10
N ARG A 142 16.10 3.00 1.80
CA ARG A 142 16.11 2.00 2.90
C ARG A 142 15.70 2.60 4.24
N ARG A 143 15.68 3.94 4.36
CA ARG A 143 15.36 4.65 5.58
C ARG A 143 14.21 5.62 5.31
N ALA A 144 13.07 5.29 5.88
CA ALA A 144 11.88 6.11 5.86
C ALA A 144 11.26 6.06 7.27
N ALA A 145 10.71 7.17 7.71
CA ALA A 145 10.00 7.28 8.97
C ALA A 145 8.66 7.99 8.73
N PRO A 146 7.57 7.58 9.38
CA PRO A 146 6.32 8.30 9.30
C PRO A 146 6.52 9.78 9.66
N ALA A 147 5.90 10.68 8.91
CA ALA A 147 5.85 12.08 9.32
C ALA A 147 5.10 12.20 10.65
N PRO A 148 5.50 13.11 11.55
CA PRO A 148 4.76 13.34 12.78
C PRO A 148 3.31 13.68 12.40
N ARG A 149 2.37 12.91 12.94
CA ARG A 149 0.95 13.21 12.72
C ARG A 149 0.66 14.56 13.35
N PRO A 150 -0.04 15.47 12.66
CA PRO A 150 -0.51 16.69 13.30
C PRO A 150 -1.35 16.28 14.52
N PRO A 151 -1.25 17.01 15.64
CA PRO A 151 -2.09 16.74 16.81
C PRO A 151 -3.55 16.69 16.34
N LEU A 152 -4.25 15.64 16.75
CA LEU A 152 -5.70 15.55 16.51
C LEU A 152 -6.29 16.87 17.01
N ALA A 153 -6.95 17.62 16.13
CA ALA A 153 -7.72 18.79 16.55
C ALA A 153 -8.63 18.33 17.69
N GLU A 154 -8.38 18.81 18.89
CA GLU A 154 -9.20 18.50 20.05
C GLU A 154 -10.64 18.83 19.67
N GLY A 155 -11.47 17.80 19.60
CA GLY A 155 -12.87 17.93 19.24
C GLY A 155 -13.51 18.91 20.21
N GLY A 156 -13.96 20.05 19.69
CA GLY A 156 -14.77 20.98 20.46
C GLY A 156 -15.93 20.26 21.16
N PRO A 157 -16.43 20.76 22.27
CA PRO A 157 -17.36 20.06 23.13
C PRO A 157 -18.60 19.64 22.34
N ARG A 158 -18.84 18.34 22.30
CA ARG A 158 -20.11 17.79 21.81
C ARG A 158 -21.20 18.17 22.80
N GLY A 159 -21.73 19.37 22.64
CA GLY A 159 -22.93 19.77 23.27
C GLY A 159 -24.08 18.94 22.68
N CYS A 160 -24.47 17.90 23.39
CA CYS A 160 -25.75 17.25 23.18
C CYS A 160 -26.80 18.01 23.99
N PRO A 161 -27.74 18.73 23.39
CA PRO A 161 -28.87 19.28 24.16
C PRO A 161 -29.88 18.14 24.34
N LEU A 162 -29.85 17.49 25.49
CA LEU A 162 -31.02 16.74 25.95
C LEU A 162 -32.10 17.79 26.33
N SER A 163 -33.03 18.04 25.41
CA SER A 163 -34.27 18.75 25.74
C SER A 163 -35.14 17.84 26.58
N THR A 164 -35.16 18.11 27.89
CA THR A 164 -36.19 17.62 28.79
C THR A 164 -37.42 18.49 28.58
N SER A 165 -38.47 17.96 28.00
CA SER A 165 -39.81 18.52 28.04
C SER A 165 -40.57 17.85 29.17
N ALA A 166 -40.99 18.67 30.11
CA ALA A 166 -42.04 18.37 31.07
C ALA A 166 -43.41 18.39 30.39
#